data_4afcae09599c886fb8c06db70c55ee03
#
_entry.id   4afcae09599c886fb8c06db70c55ee03
#
_cell.length_a   1.000
_cell.length_b   1.000
_cell.length_c   1.000
_cell.angle_alpha   90.00
_cell.angle_beta   90.00
_cell.angle_gamma   90.00
#
_symmetry.space_group_name_H-M   'P 1'
#
loop_
_entity.id
_entity.type
_entity.pdbx_description
1 polymer ?
#
loop_
_entity_poly.entity_id
_entity_poly.type
_entity_poly.pdbx_seq_one_letter_code
_entity_poly.pdbx_strand_id
1 'polypeptide(L)'
;APSAGVAMAMYNLDDSIRDFAYASLNYALDRGVPCYLSTKNTILKAYDGRFKDIFQEVFDKDFAQKFKERKIWYEHRLIDDMVASALKWSGGYVWACKNYDGDVQSDIVAQGYGSLGLMTSVLVTPDGKTVEAEAAHGTVTRHYRQHQKGEETSTNSIASIFAWTRGLAHRAKLDGNADLARFADTLEKVCVQTVETGYMTKDLALLIGADQPWLSTTGFLDKIDENLQKAMG
;
A
#
# COMPACT_ATOMS: atom_id res chain seq x y z
N ALA A 1 38.88 14.93 -9.90
CA ALA A 1 38.69 13.59 -10.50
C ALA A 1 39.56 13.49 -11.76
N PRO A 2 40.21 12.35 -12.04
CA PRO A 2 41.10 12.21 -13.19
C PRO A 2 40.37 12.09 -14.53
N SER A 3 39.04 11.94 -14.52
CA SER A 3 38.21 11.83 -15.70
C SER A 3 36.81 12.42 -15.46
N ALA A 4 36.02 12.54 -16.51
CA ALA A 4 34.63 12.91 -16.42
C ALA A 4 33.84 11.85 -15.59
N GLY A 5 32.87 12.30 -14.83
CA GLY A 5 32.03 11.43 -13.96
C GLY A 5 30.76 12.13 -13.51
N VAL A 6 29.97 11.45 -12.73
CA VAL A 6 28.72 11.95 -12.16
C VAL A 6 28.85 12.00 -10.64
N ALA A 7 28.41 13.10 -10.03
CA ALA A 7 28.28 13.22 -8.58
C ALA A 7 26.81 13.36 -8.21
N MET A 8 26.40 12.74 -7.08
CA MET A 8 25.07 12.83 -6.51
C MET A 8 25.19 13.14 -5.01
N ALA A 9 24.30 13.96 -4.50
CA ALA A 9 24.14 14.19 -3.08
C ALA A 9 22.68 14.02 -2.67
N MET A 10 22.45 13.48 -1.47
CA MET A 10 21.13 13.36 -0.84
C MET A 10 21.06 14.26 0.39
N TYR A 11 19.93 14.91 0.57
CA TYR A 11 19.67 15.79 1.69
C TYR A 11 18.23 15.58 2.20
N ASN A 12 18.05 15.55 3.51
CA ASN A 12 16.74 15.53 4.14
C ASN A 12 16.77 16.36 5.43
N LEU A 13 15.62 16.98 5.75
CA LEU A 13 15.44 17.74 6.98
C LEU A 13 15.07 16.81 8.13
N ASP A 14 15.57 17.09 9.33
CA ASP A 14 15.19 16.36 10.55
C ASP A 14 13.68 16.38 10.81
N ASP A 15 13.03 17.52 10.57
CA ASP A 15 11.58 17.65 10.74
C ASP A 15 10.82 16.74 9.76
N SER A 16 11.25 16.66 8.52
CA SER A 16 10.65 15.73 7.54
C SER A 16 10.85 14.25 7.95
N ILE A 17 12.00 13.91 8.55
CA ILE A 17 12.23 12.55 9.06
C ILE A 17 11.34 12.27 10.29
N ARG A 18 11.14 13.26 11.17
CA ARG A 18 10.22 13.16 12.32
C ARG A 18 8.79 12.95 11.85
N ASP A 19 8.33 13.74 10.89
CA ASP A 19 6.99 13.61 10.31
C ASP A 19 6.78 12.22 9.70
N PHE A 20 7.76 11.69 9.00
CA PHE A 20 7.74 10.33 8.47
C PHE A 20 7.68 9.27 9.59
N ALA A 21 8.41 9.46 10.69
CA ALA A 21 8.34 8.59 11.85
C ALA A 21 6.94 8.61 12.49
N TYR A 22 6.37 9.80 12.73
CA TYR A 22 5.01 9.93 13.25
C TYR A 22 3.97 9.30 12.33
N ALA A 23 4.03 9.55 11.03
CA ALA A 23 3.11 8.96 10.06
C ALA A 23 3.16 7.43 10.10
N SER A 24 4.36 6.84 10.05
CA SER A 24 4.57 5.40 10.05
C SER A 24 4.09 4.74 11.34
N LEU A 25 4.45 5.30 12.49
CA LEU A 25 4.11 4.75 13.80
C LEU A 25 2.62 4.92 14.13
N ASN A 26 2.00 6.05 13.76
CA ASN A 26 0.56 6.23 13.88
C ASN A 26 -0.21 5.25 12.99
N TYR A 27 0.24 5.04 11.77
CA TYR A 27 -0.38 4.09 10.86
C TYR A 27 -0.29 2.65 11.39
N ALA A 28 0.84 2.28 11.97
CA ALA A 28 1.01 0.97 12.62
C ALA A 28 0.06 0.79 13.81
N LEU A 29 -0.11 1.82 14.65
CA LEU A 29 -1.08 1.82 15.76
C LEU A 29 -2.53 1.68 15.25
N ASP A 30 -2.90 2.41 14.23
CA ASP A 30 -4.24 2.35 13.62
C ASP A 30 -4.55 0.95 13.09
N ARG A 31 -3.56 0.31 12.47
CA ARG A 31 -3.67 -1.06 11.94
C ARG A 31 -3.53 -2.14 13.00
N GLY A 32 -2.99 -1.82 14.18
CA GLY A 32 -2.71 -2.80 15.22
C GLY A 32 -1.62 -3.81 14.85
N VAL A 33 -0.63 -3.39 14.05
CA VAL A 33 0.45 -4.24 13.55
C VAL A 33 1.84 -3.67 13.88
N PRO A 34 2.91 -4.49 13.92
CA PRO A 34 4.28 -3.99 14.10
C PRO A 34 4.73 -3.01 13.02
N CYS A 35 5.71 -2.17 13.34
CA CYS A 35 6.36 -1.27 12.41
C CYS A 35 7.85 -1.61 12.28
N TYR A 36 8.33 -1.74 11.05
CA TYR A 36 9.74 -1.92 10.74
C TYR A 36 10.25 -0.75 9.90
N LEU A 37 11.26 -0.03 10.38
CA LEU A 37 12.04 0.90 9.56
C LEU A 37 13.19 0.14 8.91
N SER A 38 13.37 0.27 7.61
CA SER A 38 14.56 -0.24 6.96
C SER A 38 15.48 0.86 6.43
N THR A 39 16.79 0.66 6.59
CA THR A 39 17.83 1.54 6.08
C THR A 39 19.06 0.73 5.66
N LYS A 40 20.04 1.40 5.05
CA LYS A 40 21.38 0.84 4.85
C LYS A 40 22.44 1.65 5.62
N ASN A 41 22.16 1.90 6.91
CA ASN A 41 23.01 2.71 7.77
C ASN A 41 24.43 2.13 7.98
N THR A 42 24.64 0.87 7.68
CA THR A 42 25.98 0.25 7.68
C THR A 42 26.89 0.81 6.59
N ILE A 43 26.31 1.33 5.49
CA ILE A 43 26.98 1.94 4.35
C ILE A 43 26.77 3.45 4.34
N LEU A 44 25.51 3.90 4.35
CA LEU A 44 25.13 5.31 4.38
C LEU A 44 25.06 5.82 5.85
N LYS A 45 26.18 5.75 6.54
CA LYS A 45 26.26 5.90 8.01
C LYS A 45 25.63 7.18 8.52
N ALA A 46 25.90 8.32 7.90
CA ALA A 46 25.39 9.62 8.33
C ALA A 46 23.92 9.81 7.91
N TYR A 47 23.63 9.65 6.63
CA TYR A 47 22.29 9.90 6.09
C TYR A 47 21.25 8.91 6.63
N ASP A 48 21.47 7.62 6.46
CA ASP A 48 20.57 6.58 6.94
C ASP A 48 20.57 6.44 8.47
N GLY A 49 21.73 6.67 9.09
CA GLY A 49 21.85 6.70 10.55
C GLY A 49 20.96 7.77 11.16
N ARG A 50 20.82 8.94 10.51
CA ARG A 50 19.93 9.99 11.00
C ARG A 50 18.45 9.57 11.00
N PHE A 51 18.00 8.85 9.98
CA PHE A 51 16.66 8.26 9.96
C PHE A 51 16.44 7.27 11.13
N LYS A 52 17.39 6.35 11.28
CA LYS A 52 17.34 5.37 12.39
C LYS A 52 17.26 6.05 13.76
N ASP A 53 18.12 7.05 14.00
CA ASP A 53 18.20 7.71 15.29
C ASP A 53 16.93 8.51 15.61
N ILE A 54 16.40 9.27 14.64
CA ILE A 54 15.16 10.06 14.81
C ILE A 54 13.95 9.14 15.00
N PHE A 55 13.83 8.06 14.25
CA PHE A 55 12.74 7.09 14.46
C PHE A 55 12.78 6.48 15.86
N GLN A 56 13.97 6.11 16.34
CA GLN A 56 14.12 5.57 17.70
C GLN A 56 13.77 6.61 18.76
N GLU A 57 14.24 7.86 18.61
CA GLU A 57 13.91 8.97 19.50
C GLU A 57 12.39 9.21 19.59
N VAL A 58 11.71 9.28 18.46
CA VAL A 58 10.25 9.46 18.38
C VAL A 58 9.52 8.27 18.99
N PHE A 59 9.96 7.04 18.68
CA PHE A 59 9.35 5.85 19.24
C PHE A 59 9.47 5.82 20.77
N ASP A 60 10.66 6.00 21.30
CA ASP A 60 10.91 5.93 22.75
C ASP A 60 10.11 6.97 23.52
N LYS A 61 10.03 8.19 22.97
CA LYS A 61 9.36 9.31 23.60
C LYS A 61 7.82 9.22 23.56
N ASP A 62 7.25 8.91 22.40
CA ASP A 62 5.83 9.15 22.16
C ASP A 62 5.01 7.88 21.86
N PHE A 63 5.66 6.75 21.56
CA PHE A 63 4.99 5.54 21.08
C PHE A 63 5.24 4.28 21.89
N ALA A 64 6.36 4.16 22.61
CA ALA A 64 6.75 2.91 23.28
C ALA A 64 5.63 2.35 24.18
N GLN A 65 4.99 3.20 24.99
CA GLN A 65 3.92 2.76 25.88
C GLN A 65 2.66 2.35 25.09
N LYS A 66 2.28 3.10 24.07
CA LYS A 66 1.12 2.80 23.21
C LYS A 66 1.28 1.48 22.46
N PHE A 67 2.48 1.22 21.95
CA PHE A 67 2.82 -0.03 21.26
C PHE A 67 2.79 -1.22 22.21
N LYS A 68 3.32 -1.06 23.44
CA LYS A 68 3.25 -2.09 24.48
C LYS A 68 1.82 -2.46 24.85
N GLU A 69 0.93 -1.47 25.02
CA GLU A 69 -0.50 -1.66 25.30
C GLU A 69 -1.22 -2.43 24.19
N ARG A 70 -0.85 -2.16 22.92
CA ARG A 70 -1.38 -2.85 21.74
C ARG A 70 -0.71 -4.19 21.45
N LYS A 71 0.33 -4.57 22.21
CA LYS A 71 1.14 -5.79 22.03
C LYS A 71 1.81 -5.85 20.64
N ILE A 72 2.20 -4.73 20.13
CA ILE A 72 2.97 -4.56 18.88
C ILE A 72 4.33 -3.94 19.22
N TRP A 73 5.25 -3.92 18.25
CA TRP A 73 6.61 -3.43 18.44
C TRP A 73 7.09 -2.60 17.26
N TYR A 74 8.13 -1.84 17.47
CA TYR A 74 8.93 -1.18 16.46
C TYR A 74 10.33 -1.80 16.42
N GLU A 75 10.88 -1.98 15.23
CA GLU A 75 12.23 -2.47 15.02
C GLU A 75 12.87 -1.82 13.80
N HIS A 76 14.14 -1.42 13.91
CA HIS A 76 14.95 -1.02 12.78
C HIS A 76 15.71 -2.24 12.23
N ARG A 77 15.67 -2.42 10.91
CA ARG A 77 16.39 -3.49 10.20
C ARG A 77 17.17 -2.96 9.01
N LEU A 78 18.15 -3.70 8.54
CA LEU A 78 18.79 -3.41 7.27
C LEU A 78 17.83 -3.72 6.10
N ILE A 79 17.89 -2.93 5.04
CA ILE A 79 16.99 -3.06 3.89
C ILE A 79 17.06 -4.47 3.26
N ASP A 80 18.26 -5.02 3.11
CA ASP A 80 18.48 -6.37 2.56
C ASP A 80 17.85 -7.47 3.43
N ASP A 81 17.89 -7.32 4.76
CA ASP A 81 17.22 -8.23 5.69
C ASP A 81 15.69 -8.11 5.60
N MET A 82 15.16 -6.89 5.48
CA MET A 82 13.72 -6.68 5.29
C MET A 82 13.22 -7.22 3.95
N VAL A 83 13.97 -7.09 2.86
CA VAL A 83 13.63 -7.72 1.58
C VAL A 83 13.51 -9.23 1.74
N ALA A 84 14.49 -9.86 2.40
CA ALA A 84 14.45 -11.30 2.66
C ALA A 84 13.27 -11.71 3.55
N SER A 85 12.93 -10.86 4.53
CA SER A 85 11.78 -11.07 5.41
C SER A 85 10.45 -10.92 4.68
N ALA A 86 10.30 -9.90 3.84
CA ALA A 86 9.08 -9.66 3.06
C ALA A 86 8.72 -10.84 2.13
N LEU A 87 9.72 -11.56 1.63
CA LEU A 87 9.52 -12.75 0.79
C LEU A 87 9.14 -14.02 1.59
N LYS A 88 9.31 -14.02 2.91
CA LYS A 88 9.16 -15.20 3.76
C LYS A 88 8.05 -15.07 4.79
N TRP A 89 7.75 -13.87 5.25
CA TRP A 89 6.76 -13.62 6.26
C TRP A 89 5.35 -13.57 5.66
N SER A 90 4.36 -13.89 6.46
CA SER A 90 2.95 -13.86 6.07
C SER A 90 2.33 -12.46 6.03
N GLY A 91 3.12 -11.40 6.19
CA GLY A 91 2.63 -10.02 6.22
C GLY A 91 2.13 -9.58 7.60
N GLY A 92 1.25 -8.57 7.61
CA GLY A 92 0.70 -8.05 8.87
C GLY A 92 1.65 -7.11 9.61
N TYR A 93 2.36 -6.24 8.89
CA TYR A 93 3.25 -5.22 9.45
C TYR A 93 3.29 -3.96 8.57
N VAL A 94 3.67 -2.85 9.15
CA VAL A 94 4.03 -1.64 8.41
C VAL A 94 5.53 -1.67 8.13
N TRP A 95 5.91 -1.52 6.88
CA TRP A 95 7.30 -1.38 6.47
C TRP A 95 7.58 0.07 6.09
N ALA A 96 8.23 0.81 6.98
CA ALA A 96 8.65 2.18 6.74
C ALA A 96 9.92 2.19 5.88
N CYS A 97 9.78 2.62 4.63
CA CYS A 97 10.84 2.73 3.66
C CYS A 97 11.11 4.20 3.31
N LYS A 98 12.37 4.55 3.07
CA LYS A 98 12.69 5.82 2.41
C LYS A 98 12.17 5.80 0.97
N ASN A 99 12.01 6.99 0.39
CA ASN A 99 11.35 7.21 -0.91
C ASN A 99 11.74 6.18 -1.98
N TYR A 100 13.02 6.13 -2.38
CA TYR A 100 13.47 5.24 -3.45
C TYR A 100 13.35 3.76 -3.08
N ASP A 101 13.71 3.40 -1.84
CA ASP A 101 13.57 2.03 -1.34
C ASP A 101 12.10 1.59 -1.38
N GLY A 102 11.18 2.46 -0.92
CA GLY A 102 9.75 2.20 -0.91
C GLY A 102 9.15 2.09 -2.30
N ASP A 103 9.53 2.97 -3.21
CA ASP A 103 9.10 2.96 -4.62
C ASP A 103 9.42 1.60 -5.29
N VAL A 104 10.67 1.16 -5.19
CA VAL A 104 11.09 -0.12 -5.78
C VAL A 104 10.47 -1.33 -5.07
N GLN A 105 10.45 -1.31 -3.73
CA GLN A 105 9.97 -2.47 -2.96
C GLN A 105 8.45 -2.66 -3.05
N SER A 106 7.66 -1.59 -3.11
CA SER A 106 6.22 -1.70 -3.26
C SER A 106 5.83 -2.38 -4.57
N ASP A 107 6.51 -2.05 -5.66
CA ASP A 107 6.30 -2.67 -6.97
C ASP A 107 6.72 -4.14 -6.98
N ILE A 108 7.89 -4.46 -6.41
CA ILE A 108 8.37 -5.86 -6.31
C ILE A 108 7.39 -6.71 -5.52
N VAL A 109 6.92 -6.22 -4.38
CA VAL A 109 5.95 -6.95 -3.54
C VAL A 109 4.62 -7.13 -4.27
N ALA A 110 4.09 -6.05 -4.89
CA ALA A 110 2.84 -6.12 -5.65
C ALA A 110 2.91 -7.12 -6.80
N GLN A 111 4.01 -7.14 -7.55
CA GLN A 111 4.21 -8.10 -8.63
C GLN A 111 4.43 -9.54 -8.12
N GLY A 112 5.11 -9.70 -7.00
CA GLY A 112 5.38 -11.00 -6.40
C GLY A 112 4.12 -11.69 -5.84
N TYR A 113 3.15 -10.93 -5.38
CA TYR A 113 1.92 -11.44 -4.78
C TYR A 113 0.67 -11.27 -5.67
N GLY A 114 0.82 -10.75 -6.88
CA GLY A 114 -0.31 -10.60 -7.77
C GLY A 114 0.00 -9.66 -8.95
N SER A 115 -0.66 -8.53 -8.98
CA SER A 115 -0.58 -7.57 -10.08
C SER A 115 -0.53 -6.14 -9.50
N LEU A 116 0.14 -5.23 -10.21
CA LEU A 116 0.06 -3.79 -9.92
C LEU A 116 -1.39 -3.28 -9.88
N GLY A 117 -2.31 -3.91 -10.60
CA GLY A 117 -3.73 -3.61 -10.57
C GLY A 117 -4.41 -3.83 -9.19
N LEU A 118 -3.71 -4.44 -8.24
CA LEU A 118 -4.18 -4.62 -6.84
C LEU A 118 -3.59 -3.56 -5.89
N MET A 119 -2.64 -2.76 -6.35
CA MET A 119 -1.91 -1.81 -5.50
C MET A 119 -2.64 -0.47 -5.41
N THR A 120 -2.90 -0.04 -4.17
CA THR A 120 -3.51 1.25 -3.86
C THR A 120 -2.50 2.10 -3.10
N SER A 121 -2.31 3.35 -3.54
CA SER A 121 -1.48 4.34 -2.87
C SER A 121 -2.32 5.22 -1.95
N VAL A 122 -1.80 5.51 -0.78
CA VAL A 122 -2.44 6.40 0.20
C VAL A 122 -1.40 7.35 0.77
N LEU A 123 -1.60 8.65 0.59
CA LEU A 123 -0.83 9.70 1.27
C LEU A 123 -1.55 10.05 2.56
N VAL A 124 -0.81 10.10 3.66
CA VAL A 124 -1.35 10.38 4.99
C VAL A 124 -0.53 11.48 5.65
N THR A 125 -1.19 12.49 6.21
CA THR A 125 -0.50 13.50 7.04
C THR A 125 0.05 12.87 8.33
N PRO A 126 1.12 13.43 8.94
CA PRO A 126 1.72 12.89 10.16
C PRO A 126 0.75 12.71 11.32
N ASP A 127 -0.26 13.58 11.42
CA ASP A 127 -1.34 13.50 12.41
C ASP A 127 -2.50 12.56 12.03
N GLY A 128 -2.45 11.98 10.84
CA GLY A 128 -3.47 11.05 10.33
C GLY A 128 -4.82 11.68 9.99
N LYS A 129 -4.93 13.01 9.95
CA LYS A 129 -6.22 13.69 9.74
C LYS A 129 -6.60 13.85 8.27
N THR A 130 -5.62 13.97 7.39
CA THR A 130 -5.84 14.12 5.96
C THR A 130 -5.29 12.91 5.22
N VAL A 131 -6.09 12.37 4.32
CA VAL A 131 -5.75 11.21 3.49
C VAL A 131 -6.08 11.52 2.04
N GLU A 132 -5.17 11.19 1.15
CA GLU A 132 -5.39 11.12 -0.29
C GLU A 132 -5.14 9.68 -0.73
N ALA A 133 -6.08 9.08 -1.45
CA ALA A 133 -5.97 7.70 -1.92
C ALA A 133 -6.13 7.64 -3.44
N GLU A 134 -5.27 6.85 -4.08
CA GLU A 134 -5.27 6.66 -5.53
C GLU A 134 -4.94 5.21 -5.90
N ALA A 135 -5.25 4.82 -7.13
CA ALA A 135 -4.67 3.62 -7.72
C ALA A 135 -3.19 3.87 -8.00
N ALA A 136 -2.31 3.00 -7.51
CA ALA A 136 -0.86 3.19 -7.60
C ALA A 136 -0.27 2.88 -8.99
N HIS A 137 -1.09 2.85 -10.03
CA HIS A 137 -0.69 2.60 -11.40
C HIS A 137 -1.14 3.74 -12.33
N GLY A 138 -0.57 3.80 -13.53
CA GLY A 138 -0.91 4.82 -14.52
C GLY A 138 -2.32 4.65 -15.09
N THR A 139 -2.67 5.55 -16.03
CA THR A 139 -4.02 5.69 -16.61
C THR A 139 -4.42 4.60 -17.61
N VAL A 140 -3.63 3.53 -17.76
CA VAL A 140 -3.91 2.38 -18.65
C VAL A 140 -4.31 2.80 -20.07
N THR A 141 -3.59 3.75 -20.63
CA THR A 141 -3.89 4.41 -21.91
C THR A 141 -4.07 3.44 -23.08
N ARG A 142 -3.39 2.30 -23.04
CA ARG A 142 -3.53 1.25 -24.07
C ARG A 142 -4.94 0.68 -24.10
N HIS A 143 -5.50 0.29 -22.96
CA HIS A 143 -6.86 -0.23 -22.85
C HIS A 143 -7.89 0.85 -23.20
N TYR A 144 -7.66 2.10 -22.78
CA TYR A 144 -8.54 3.22 -23.13
C TYR A 144 -8.60 3.42 -24.65
N ARG A 145 -7.48 3.36 -25.36
CA ARG A 145 -7.44 3.45 -26.82
C ARG A 145 -8.14 2.28 -27.51
N GLN A 146 -8.07 1.08 -26.96
CA GLN A 146 -8.83 -0.07 -27.46
C GLN A 146 -10.33 0.14 -27.26
N HIS A 147 -10.74 0.57 -26.08
CA HIS A 147 -12.14 0.90 -25.78
C HIS A 147 -12.69 1.98 -26.74
N GLN A 148 -11.93 3.04 -27.02
CA GLN A 148 -12.32 4.07 -27.99
C GLN A 148 -12.56 3.53 -29.42
N LYS A 149 -11.95 2.42 -29.78
CA LYS A 149 -12.16 1.71 -31.05
C LYS A 149 -13.33 0.73 -31.02
N GLY A 150 -14.03 0.61 -29.89
CA GLY A 150 -15.10 -0.36 -29.69
C GLY A 150 -14.61 -1.79 -29.39
N GLU A 151 -13.31 -1.96 -29.09
CA GLU A 151 -12.77 -3.26 -28.70
C GLU A 151 -13.09 -3.56 -27.23
N GLU A 152 -13.38 -4.81 -26.91
CA GLU A 152 -13.55 -5.24 -25.53
C GLU A 152 -12.21 -5.21 -24.77
N THR A 153 -12.25 -4.70 -23.54
CA THR A 153 -11.09 -4.63 -22.68
C THR A 153 -11.34 -5.34 -21.34
N SER A 154 -10.29 -5.85 -20.75
CA SER A 154 -10.32 -6.41 -19.39
C SER A 154 -9.30 -5.66 -18.53
N THR A 155 -9.76 -4.56 -17.94
CA THR A 155 -8.97 -3.71 -17.05
C THR A 155 -9.32 -4.04 -15.61
N ASN A 156 -8.30 -4.34 -14.80
CA ASN A 156 -8.47 -4.55 -13.37
C ASN A 156 -8.79 -3.21 -12.69
N SER A 157 -9.96 -3.11 -12.08
CA SER A 157 -10.44 -1.90 -11.40
C SER A 157 -10.28 -1.95 -9.88
N ILE A 158 -9.73 -3.03 -9.31
CA ILE A 158 -9.66 -3.23 -7.85
C ILE A 158 -8.90 -2.10 -7.16
N ALA A 159 -7.74 -1.68 -7.69
CA ALA A 159 -6.96 -0.60 -7.08
C ALA A 159 -7.75 0.72 -7.01
N SER A 160 -8.52 1.05 -8.06
CA SER A 160 -9.39 2.24 -8.07
C SER A 160 -10.56 2.11 -7.08
N ILE A 161 -11.18 0.93 -7.00
CA ILE A 161 -12.23 0.66 -6.00
C ILE A 161 -11.67 0.81 -4.60
N PHE A 162 -10.49 0.24 -4.32
CA PHE A 162 -9.86 0.32 -3.00
C PHE A 162 -9.41 1.75 -2.65
N ALA A 163 -9.01 2.57 -3.63
CA ALA A 163 -8.75 3.99 -3.40
C ALA A 163 -10.01 4.70 -2.89
N TRP A 164 -11.16 4.45 -3.50
CA TRP A 164 -12.44 4.98 -3.02
C TRP A 164 -12.80 4.46 -1.63
N THR A 165 -12.70 3.16 -1.39
CA THR A 165 -13.05 2.59 -0.07
C THR A 165 -12.14 3.10 1.03
N ARG A 166 -10.84 3.31 0.77
CA ARG A 166 -9.90 3.93 1.74
C ARG A 166 -10.32 5.37 2.09
N GLY A 167 -10.66 6.17 1.09
CA GLY A 167 -11.17 7.53 1.30
C GLY A 167 -12.49 7.54 2.07
N LEU A 168 -13.44 6.67 1.70
CA LEU A 168 -14.74 6.54 2.37
C LEU A 168 -14.59 6.04 3.82
N ALA A 169 -13.73 5.06 4.08
CA ALA A 169 -13.46 4.56 5.42
C ALA A 169 -12.84 5.66 6.32
N HIS A 170 -11.91 6.46 5.77
CA HIS A 170 -11.36 7.60 6.49
C HIS A 170 -12.43 8.65 6.80
N ARG A 171 -13.28 8.98 5.83
CA ARG A 171 -14.41 9.89 6.03
C ARG A 171 -15.39 9.36 7.08
N ALA A 172 -15.70 8.07 7.04
CA ALA A 172 -16.54 7.40 8.03
C ALA A 172 -15.98 7.54 9.46
N LYS A 173 -14.66 7.38 9.61
CA LYS A 173 -13.96 7.55 10.89
C LYS A 173 -14.08 8.99 11.40
N LEU A 174 -13.89 10.00 10.53
CA LEU A 174 -14.00 11.42 10.90
C LEU A 174 -15.42 11.81 11.32
N ASP A 175 -16.44 11.26 10.67
CA ASP A 175 -17.85 11.58 10.93
C ASP A 175 -18.51 10.69 11.98
N GLY A 176 -17.84 9.62 12.43
CA GLY A 176 -18.46 8.59 13.25
C GLY A 176 -19.59 7.84 12.52
N ASN A 177 -19.53 7.73 11.19
CA ASN A 177 -20.56 7.12 10.37
C ASN A 177 -20.32 5.61 10.18
N ALA A 178 -21.00 4.80 11.00
CA ALA A 178 -20.85 3.34 10.99
C ALA A 178 -21.37 2.70 9.68
N ASP A 179 -22.40 3.26 9.06
CA ASP A 179 -22.97 2.71 7.81
C ASP A 179 -22.00 2.90 6.64
N LEU A 180 -21.36 4.07 6.56
CA LEU A 180 -20.34 4.32 5.56
C LEU A 180 -19.10 3.43 5.76
N ALA A 181 -18.68 3.20 7.01
CA ALA A 181 -17.61 2.27 7.33
C ALA A 181 -17.95 0.86 6.89
N ARG A 182 -19.17 0.39 7.22
CA ARG A 182 -19.66 -0.93 6.81
C ARG A 182 -19.70 -1.09 5.28
N PHE A 183 -20.17 -0.08 4.57
CA PHE A 183 -20.18 -0.09 3.10
C PHE A 183 -18.77 -0.26 2.53
N ALA A 184 -17.82 0.57 2.98
CA ALA A 184 -16.43 0.52 2.49
C ALA A 184 -15.78 -0.84 2.76
N ASP A 185 -15.91 -1.37 3.97
CA ASP A 185 -15.39 -2.68 4.36
C ASP A 185 -16.05 -3.83 3.57
N THR A 186 -17.36 -3.75 3.35
CA THR A 186 -18.09 -4.77 2.60
C THR A 186 -17.66 -4.79 1.14
N LEU A 187 -17.51 -3.62 0.51
CA LEU A 187 -17.07 -3.54 -0.88
C LEU A 187 -15.66 -4.12 -1.06
N GLU A 188 -14.72 -3.86 -0.16
CA GLU A 188 -13.38 -4.47 -0.22
C GLU A 188 -13.45 -6.00 -0.12
N LYS A 189 -14.21 -6.52 0.86
CA LYS A 189 -14.40 -7.97 1.03
C LYS A 189 -15.04 -8.62 -0.18
N VAL A 190 -16.04 -7.97 -0.77
CA VAL A 190 -16.72 -8.46 -1.97
C VAL A 190 -15.75 -8.51 -3.15
N CYS A 191 -14.91 -7.52 -3.35
CA CYS A 191 -13.89 -7.56 -4.41
C CYS A 191 -12.97 -8.78 -4.26
N VAL A 192 -12.44 -9.00 -3.05
CA VAL A 192 -11.57 -10.16 -2.75
C VAL A 192 -12.30 -11.46 -3.01
N GLN A 193 -13.49 -11.65 -2.45
CA GLN A 193 -14.29 -12.86 -2.59
C GLN A 193 -14.69 -13.13 -4.05
N THR A 194 -14.97 -12.07 -4.82
CA THR A 194 -15.29 -12.21 -6.25
C THR A 194 -14.11 -12.83 -7.00
N VAL A 195 -12.89 -12.38 -6.74
CA VAL A 195 -11.68 -12.96 -7.35
C VAL A 195 -11.44 -14.39 -6.84
N GLU A 196 -11.53 -14.62 -5.54
CA GLU A 196 -11.31 -15.96 -4.93
C GLU A 196 -12.30 -17.01 -5.45
N THR A 197 -13.51 -16.59 -5.83
CA THR A 197 -14.53 -17.49 -6.43
C THR A 197 -14.38 -17.67 -7.94
N GLY A 198 -13.29 -17.15 -8.54
CA GLY A 198 -12.94 -17.39 -9.93
C GLY A 198 -13.43 -16.33 -10.93
N TYR A 199 -14.06 -15.25 -10.45
CA TYR A 199 -14.50 -14.13 -11.29
C TYR A 199 -13.47 -13.01 -11.23
N MET A 200 -12.67 -12.85 -12.28
CA MET A 200 -11.54 -11.93 -12.29
C MET A 200 -11.27 -11.34 -13.66
N THR A 201 -10.47 -10.31 -13.72
CA THR A 201 -9.95 -9.72 -14.95
C THR A 201 -8.80 -10.54 -15.53
N LYS A 202 -8.46 -10.29 -16.79
CA LYS A 202 -7.49 -11.10 -17.56
C LYS A 202 -6.10 -11.11 -16.95
N ASP A 203 -5.63 -10.01 -16.34
CA ASP A 203 -4.32 -9.93 -15.68
C ASP A 203 -4.20 -10.94 -14.55
N LEU A 204 -5.23 -11.10 -13.72
CA LEU A 204 -5.26 -12.07 -12.62
C LEU A 204 -5.46 -13.49 -13.12
N ALA A 205 -6.32 -13.70 -14.12
CA ALA A 205 -6.57 -15.01 -14.68
C ALA A 205 -5.30 -15.63 -15.27
N LEU A 206 -4.48 -14.83 -15.96
CA LEU A 206 -3.22 -15.30 -16.54
C LEU A 206 -2.17 -15.73 -15.49
N LEU A 207 -2.28 -15.26 -14.24
CA LEU A 207 -1.43 -15.71 -13.13
C LEU A 207 -1.82 -17.12 -12.64
N ILE A 208 -3.09 -17.49 -12.80
CA ILE A 208 -3.59 -18.83 -12.42
C ILE A 208 -3.26 -19.85 -13.52
N GLY A 209 -3.56 -19.51 -14.76
CA GLY A 209 -3.28 -20.37 -15.90
C GLY A 209 -4.02 -19.96 -17.17
N ALA A 210 -3.64 -20.56 -18.30
CA ALA A 210 -4.20 -20.22 -19.60
C ALA A 210 -5.70 -20.57 -19.74
N ASP A 211 -6.17 -21.56 -18.98
CA ASP A 211 -7.55 -22.05 -19.02
C ASP A 211 -8.48 -21.34 -18.03
N GLN A 212 -7.95 -20.42 -17.20
CA GLN A 212 -8.78 -19.66 -16.26
C GLN A 212 -9.66 -18.66 -17.02
N PRO A 213 -11.00 -18.77 -16.91
CA PRO A 213 -11.91 -17.78 -17.48
C PRO A 213 -11.69 -16.39 -16.87
N TRP A 214 -11.90 -15.35 -17.68
CA TRP A 214 -11.80 -13.96 -17.25
C TRP A 214 -13.00 -13.16 -17.73
N LEU A 215 -13.23 -12.03 -17.08
CA LEU A 215 -14.31 -11.10 -17.38
C LEU A 215 -13.75 -9.85 -18.07
N SER A 216 -14.57 -9.23 -18.92
CA SER A 216 -14.32 -7.87 -19.39
C SER A 216 -14.37 -6.88 -18.22
N THR A 217 -13.88 -5.67 -18.43
CA THR A 217 -13.94 -4.59 -17.42
C THR A 217 -15.37 -4.41 -16.89
N THR A 218 -16.34 -4.28 -17.79
CA THR A 218 -17.75 -4.11 -17.42
C THR A 218 -18.29 -5.36 -16.71
N GLY A 219 -18.05 -6.54 -17.26
CA GLY A 219 -18.52 -7.79 -16.64
C GLY A 219 -17.96 -8.03 -15.25
N PHE A 220 -16.72 -7.59 -14.98
CA PHE A 220 -16.15 -7.67 -13.64
C PHE A 220 -16.81 -6.69 -12.67
N LEU A 221 -17.07 -5.44 -13.10
CA LEU A 221 -17.79 -4.45 -12.29
C LEU A 221 -19.23 -4.88 -12.01
N ASP A 222 -19.95 -5.41 -13.01
CA ASP A 222 -21.31 -5.95 -12.84
C ASP A 222 -21.33 -7.10 -11.83
N LYS A 223 -20.30 -7.96 -11.87
CA LYS A 223 -20.20 -9.07 -10.90
C LYS A 223 -19.93 -8.61 -9.47
N ILE A 224 -19.10 -7.58 -9.32
CA ILE A 224 -18.87 -6.95 -8.00
C ILE A 224 -20.18 -6.32 -7.50
N ASP A 225 -20.91 -5.59 -8.34
CA ASP A 225 -22.19 -4.97 -7.95
C ASP A 225 -23.21 -6.03 -7.52
N GLU A 226 -23.38 -7.09 -8.31
CA GLU A 226 -24.28 -8.22 -7.95
C GLU A 226 -23.93 -8.80 -6.57
N ASN A 227 -22.65 -9.05 -6.31
CA ASN A 227 -22.19 -9.61 -5.05
C ASN A 227 -22.33 -8.60 -3.89
N LEU A 228 -22.10 -7.30 -4.14
CA LEU A 228 -22.26 -6.24 -3.15
C LEU A 228 -23.73 -6.09 -2.73
N GLN A 229 -24.67 -6.10 -3.69
CA GLN A 229 -26.10 -6.05 -3.40
C GLN A 229 -26.53 -7.22 -2.48
N LYS A 230 -26.02 -8.42 -2.74
CA LYS A 230 -26.28 -9.59 -1.88
C LYS A 230 -25.67 -9.47 -0.48
N ALA A 231 -24.50 -8.85 -0.36
CA ALA A 231 -23.78 -8.71 0.91
C ALA A 231 -24.34 -7.57 1.78
N MET A 232 -24.93 -6.57 1.16
CA MET A 232 -25.53 -5.43 1.86
C MET A 232 -26.98 -5.70 2.31
N GLY A 233 -27.64 -6.70 1.74
CA GLY A 233 -28.98 -7.21 2.15
C GLY A 233 -30.08 -6.41 1.62
#